data_2927d554be5099ee42391d7bd97abc7d
#
_entry.id   2927d554be5099ee42391d7bd97abc7d
#
_cell.length_a   1.000
_cell.length_b   1.000
_cell.length_c   1.000
_cell.angle_alpha   90.00
_cell.angle_beta   90.00
_cell.angle_gamma   90.00
#
_symmetry.space_group_name_H-M   'P 1'
#
loop_
_entity.id
_entity.type
_entity.pdbx_description
1 polymer ?
#
loop_
_entity_poly.entity_id
_entity_poly.type
_entity_poly.pdbx_seq_one_letter_code
_entity_poly.pdbx_strand_id
1 'polypeptide(L)'
;MDQEAVVLESSAGWFRRKGVALGVTCLTLASLTGCARSDDDVIIRFYTPASEAGTFTAAAQRCNKELGGRFTIRQVSLPKRADEQRLQLARRLTGNDRTLDLMGMDVVWTAEFAEAGWALPLSDDPAGVTEANAARDTLAGPLASARWKDKLYAAPLSTNTQLLWYRKDLVPEPPETWDQTVQEAEGFARSGGPSWIALQGKQYEGLVVLFNTLLASAGGSVLADDGKTVTLTDTPEHRAATVAALRIIKSIATADGADPSITQTDEGTARLALEEGKAAFEVNWPFVMASMMENAIKGGVPFLRLDRRPDLTGAIGAAGRFEPTDEQFTAAYEATSAALGFAPYPAVVAGRPAKVTIGGLNIAVARTTRYKAQAFEALNCLRSRENQKVTAIEGGLPAVDASLYDDPEFQAKYPAYAIIRDQLANAAVRPASPYYQAISTRVSAVLAPITAIDPERTADLLTDQVQKAVDGRGLIP
;
A
#
# COMPACT_ATOMS: atom_id res chain seq x y z
N MET A 1 -48.59 5.45 -27.74
CA MET A 1 -48.68 6.88 -28.09
C MET A 1 -47.25 7.30 -28.25
N ASP A 2 -46.87 7.12 -29.43
CA ASP A 2 -46.34 7.89 -30.57
C ASP A 2 -44.90 8.33 -30.32
N GLN A 3 -43.96 7.70 -30.94
CA GLN A 3 -43.38 7.77 -32.30
C GLN A 3 -43.04 9.19 -32.73
N GLU A 4 -41.76 9.45 -33.00
CA GLU A 4 -41.35 9.92 -34.31
C GLU A 4 -39.83 9.79 -34.53
N ALA A 5 -39.55 9.05 -35.60
CA ALA A 5 -38.25 8.94 -36.24
C ALA A 5 -38.18 10.00 -37.37
N VAL A 6 -37.02 10.59 -37.60
CA VAL A 6 -36.75 11.34 -38.83
C VAL A 6 -35.48 10.84 -39.48
N VAL A 7 -35.66 10.24 -40.63
CA VAL A 7 -34.69 9.93 -41.69
C VAL A 7 -34.77 11.04 -42.74
N LEU A 8 -33.66 11.48 -43.32
CA LEU A 8 -33.52 12.05 -44.67
C LEU A 8 -32.02 12.11 -45.03
N GLU A 9 -31.55 11.27 -45.87
CA GLU A 9 -31.45 11.24 -47.35
C GLU A 9 -30.44 12.23 -47.95
N SER A 10 -29.62 11.61 -48.69
CA SER A 10 -28.64 11.90 -49.73
C SER A 10 -28.91 13.02 -50.72
N SER A 11 -27.87 13.67 -51.23
CA SER A 11 -27.76 13.93 -52.67
C SER A 11 -26.33 14.14 -53.15
N ALA A 12 -26.00 13.42 -54.20
CA ALA A 12 -24.78 13.51 -55.00
C ALA A 12 -24.90 14.65 -55.99
N GLY A 13 -23.81 15.30 -56.35
CA GLY A 13 -23.71 16.27 -57.41
C GLY A 13 -22.35 16.29 -58.06
N TRP A 14 -22.34 15.74 -59.24
CA TRP A 14 -21.18 15.53 -60.14
C TRP A 14 -21.02 16.76 -61.05
N PHE A 15 -19.80 17.38 -61.12
CA PHE A 15 -19.42 18.22 -62.28
C PHE A 15 -17.98 18.01 -62.66
N ARG A 16 -17.78 17.45 -63.83
CA ARG A 16 -16.58 17.47 -64.64
C ARG A 16 -16.40 18.81 -65.34
N ARG A 17 -15.21 19.38 -65.37
CA ARG A 17 -14.71 20.07 -66.60
C ARG A 17 -13.21 20.08 -66.70
N LYS A 18 -12.79 19.91 -67.96
CA LYS A 18 -11.44 19.75 -68.49
C LYS A 18 -10.68 21.09 -68.56
N GLY A 19 -9.35 21.00 -68.53
CA GLY A 19 -8.58 21.68 -69.52
C GLY A 19 -7.37 22.49 -69.06
N VAL A 20 -6.24 22.13 -69.70
CA VAL A 20 -5.10 22.94 -70.12
C VAL A 20 -3.84 22.85 -69.25
N ALA A 21 -2.86 22.20 -69.86
CA ALA A 21 -1.45 22.15 -69.46
C ALA A 21 -0.73 23.45 -69.88
N LEU A 22 0.09 23.97 -68.96
CA LEU A 22 1.23 24.81 -69.32
C LEU A 22 2.41 24.43 -68.44
N GLY A 23 3.50 23.96 -69.10
CA GLY A 23 4.71 23.61 -68.41
C GLY A 23 5.49 24.85 -67.97
N VAL A 24 5.98 24.80 -66.72
CA VAL A 24 7.08 25.63 -66.26
C VAL A 24 8.04 24.73 -65.50
N THR A 25 9.20 24.53 -66.08
CA THR A 25 10.33 23.83 -65.50
C THR A 25 10.95 24.74 -64.45
N CYS A 26 10.71 24.45 -63.18
CA CYS A 26 11.46 25.01 -62.06
C CYS A 26 12.36 23.93 -61.47
N LEU A 27 13.65 24.11 -61.59
CA LEU A 27 14.65 23.41 -60.78
C LEU A 27 14.44 23.75 -59.33
N THR A 28 13.94 22.79 -58.57
CA THR A 28 13.94 22.86 -57.11
C THR A 28 15.13 22.07 -56.60
N LEU A 29 16.11 22.77 -56.00
CA LEU A 29 17.09 22.19 -55.08
C LEU A 29 16.31 21.40 -54.02
N ALA A 30 16.46 20.10 -54.01
CA ALA A 30 16.03 19.26 -52.92
C ALA A 30 16.93 19.56 -51.71
N SER A 31 16.46 20.46 -50.85
CA SER A 31 16.91 20.56 -49.49
C SER A 31 16.52 19.24 -48.81
N LEU A 32 17.46 18.35 -48.59
CA LEU A 32 17.36 17.24 -47.67
C LEU A 32 17.22 17.83 -46.26
N THR A 33 16.05 18.34 -45.90
CA THR A 33 15.63 18.43 -44.53
C THR A 33 15.42 16.98 -44.08
N GLY A 34 16.44 16.39 -43.48
CA GLY A 34 16.27 15.19 -42.69
C GLY A 34 15.11 15.44 -41.74
N CYS A 35 14.06 14.63 -41.84
CA CYS A 35 13.12 14.46 -40.76
C CYS A 35 13.95 14.03 -39.55
N ALA A 36 14.35 15.00 -38.71
CA ALA A 36 14.64 14.69 -37.34
C ALA A 36 13.37 14.01 -36.86
N ARG A 37 13.43 12.69 -36.66
CA ARG A 37 12.47 12.02 -35.81
C ARG A 37 12.45 12.86 -34.54
N SER A 38 11.32 13.50 -34.25
CA SER A 38 11.01 13.89 -32.91
C SER A 38 11.19 12.60 -32.10
N ASP A 39 12.22 12.55 -31.27
CA ASP A 39 12.27 11.53 -30.23
C ASP A 39 10.92 11.65 -29.55
N ASP A 40 10.04 10.65 -29.76
CA ASP A 40 8.80 10.55 -29.01
C ASP A 40 9.22 10.61 -27.55
N ASP A 41 8.75 11.61 -26.80
CA ASP A 41 9.12 11.83 -25.41
C ASP A 41 8.97 10.51 -24.64
N VAL A 42 10.10 9.92 -24.22
CA VAL A 42 10.10 8.66 -23.52
C VAL A 42 9.37 8.85 -22.20
N ILE A 43 8.27 8.13 -22.00
CA ILE A 43 7.47 8.16 -20.78
C ILE A 43 7.60 6.82 -20.07
N ILE A 44 8.17 6.83 -18.87
CA ILE A 44 8.23 5.71 -17.95
C ILE A 44 7.00 5.76 -17.05
N ARG A 45 6.12 4.78 -17.19
CA ARG A 45 4.90 4.69 -16.39
C ARG A 45 5.15 3.89 -15.13
N PHE A 46 4.88 4.53 -14.00
CA PHE A 46 5.01 3.94 -12.68
C PHE A 46 3.62 3.68 -12.08
N TYR A 47 3.27 2.42 -11.96
CA TYR A 47 1.98 1.95 -11.45
C TYR A 47 2.02 1.79 -9.94
N THR A 48 1.18 2.52 -9.20
CA THR A 48 1.11 2.51 -7.73
C THR A 48 -0.32 2.49 -7.22
N PRO A 49 -0.55 2.07 -5.94
CA PRO A 49 -1.87 2.15 -5.32
C PRO A 49 -2.49 3.55 -5.44
N ALA A 50 -3.80 3.60 -5.70
CA ALA A 50 -4.53 4.88 -5.81
C ALA A 50 -4.52 5.68 -4.51
N SER A 51 -4.45 5.00 -3.35
CA SER A 51 -4.35 5.64 -2.03
C SER A 51 -3.06 6.47 -1.85
N GLU A 52 -1.99 6.10 -2.54
CA GLU A 52 -0.67 6.70 -2.44
C GLU A 52 -0.29 7.51 -3.70
N ALA A 53 -1.23 7.64 -4.64
CA ALA A 53 -0.99 8.25 -5.95
C ALA A 53 -0.46 9.69 -5.86
N GLY A 54 -0.95 10.48 -4.91
CA GLY A 54 -0.49 11.85 -4.68
C GLY A 54 0.97 11.91 -4.29
N THR A 55 1.37 11.09 -3.32
CA THR A 55 2.74 10.97 -2.81
C THR A 55 3.72 10.56 -3.91
N PHE A 56 3.39 9.53 -4.68
CA PHE A 56 4.25 9.07 -5.77
C PHE A 56 4.23 9.97 -7.00
N THR A 57 3.16 10.73 -7.23
CA THR A 57 3.15 11.81 -8.23
C THR A 57 4.15 12.90 -7.86
N ALA A 58 4.20 13.33 -6.60
CA ALA A 58 5.17 14.30 -6.13
C ALA A 58 6.62 13.77 -6.25
N ALA A 59 6.87 12.50 -5.89
CA ALA A 59 8.18 11.87 -6.09
C ALA A 59 8.59 11.84 -7.57
N ALA A 60 7.67 11.47 -8.47
CA ALA A 60 7.92 11.48 -9.91
C ALA A 60 8.23 12.90 -10.44
N GLN A 61 7.53 13.92 -9.93
CA GLN A 61 7.79 15.32 -10.29
C GLN A 61 9.19 15.79 -9.87
N ARG A 62 9.65 15.40 -8.64
CA ARG A 62 11.02 15.69 -8.20
C ARG A 62 12.04 15.02 -9.12
N CYS A 63 11.87 13.75 -9.41
CA CYS A 63 12.71 13.01 -10.35
C CYS A 63 12.73 13.64 -11.75
N ASN A 64 11.59 14.07 -12.27
CA ASN A 64 11.51 14.70 -13.59
C ASN A 64 12.33 16.00 -13.68
N LYS A 65 12.42 16.77 -12.58
CA LYS A 65 13.30 17.95 -12.52
C LYS A 65 14.78 17.55 -12.58
N GLU A 66 15.17 16.51 -11.83
CA GLU A 66 16.55 15.99 -11.80
C GLU A 66 16.97 15.38 -13.14
N LEU A 67 16.03 14.71 -13.83
CA LEU A 67 16.28 14.06 -15.11
C LEU A 67 16.48 15.06 -16.26
N GLY A 68 16.10 16.33 -16.10
CA GLY A 68 16.38 17.39 -17.06
C GLY A 68 15.82 17.16 -18.47
N GLY A 69 14.67 16.48 -18.59
CA GLY A 69 14.01 16.24 -19.88
C GLY A 69 14.52 15.04 -20.68
N ARG A 70 15.45 14.22 -20.14
CA ARG A 70 15.91 12.99 -20.83
C ARG A 70 14.79 11.97 -21.04
N PHE A 71 13.86 11.89 -20.13
CA PHE A 71 12.59 11.16 -20.18
C PHE A 71 11.67 11.66 -19.05
N THR A 72 10.42 11.26 -19.08
CA THR A 72 9.42 11.65 -18.06
C THR A 72 8.91 10.45 -17.30
N ILE A 73 8.89 10.51 -15.97
CA ILE A 73 8.22 9.54 -15.11
C ILE A 73 6.79 10.00 -14.90
N ARG A 74 5.82 9.10 -15.16
CA ARG A 74 4.40 9.35 -14.96
C ARG A 74 3.81 8.31 -14.04
N GLN A 75 3.27 8.75 -12.89
CA GLN A 75 2.50 7.88 -12.01
C GLN A 75 1.18 7.47 -12.69
N VAL A 76 0.79 6.21 -12.52
CA VAL A 76 -0.47 5.62 -12.98
C VAL A 76 -1.12 4.89 -11.82
N SER A 77 -2.37 5.25 -11.50
CA SER A 77 -3.06 4.66 -10.35
C SER A 77 -3.57 3.25 -10.63
N LEU A 78 -3.26 2.35 -9.72
CA LEU A 78 -3.88 1.04 -9.56
C LEU A 78 -5.14 1.17 -8.65
N PRO A 79 -5.98 0.16 -8.55
CA PRO A 79 -7.06 0.11 -7.57
C PRO A 79 -6.57 0.36 -6.13
N LYS A 80 -7.50 0.60 -5.19
CA LYS A 80 -7.16 0.83 -3.78
C LYS A 80 -6.75 -0.45 -3.06
N ARG A 81 -7.41 -1.58 -3.33
CA ARG A 81 -7.18 -2.84 -2.63
C ARG A 81 -6.05 -3.66 -3.28
N ALA A 82 -5.21 -4.26 -2.45
CA ALA A 82 -4.04 -5.05 -2.88
C ALA A 82 -4.40 -6.17 -3.86
N ASP A 83 -5.45 -6.95 -3.58
CA ASP A 83 -5.91 -8.05 -4.47
C ASP A 83 -6.25 -7.55 -5.88
N GLU A 84 -6.92 -6.39 -5.98
CA GLU A 84 -7.29 -5.78 -7.26
C GLU A 84 -6.07 -5.22 -7.99
N GLN A 85 -5.11 -4.65 -7.27
CA GLN A 85 -3.84 -4.15 -7.81
C GLN A 85 -3.07 -5.31 -8.45
N ARG A 86 -2.87 -6.40 -7.70
CA ARG A 86 -2.20 -7.60 -8.20
C ARG A 86 -2.89 -8.14 -9.46
N LEU A 87 -4.22 -8.28 -9.42
CA LEU A 87 -4.98 -8.80 -10.55
C LEU A 87 -4.81 -7.93 -11.79
N GLN A 88 -4.82 -6.61 -11.63
CA GLN A 88 -4.61 -5.68 -12.75
C GLN A 88 -3.20 -5.79 -13.32
N LEU A 89 -2.16 -5.85 -12.49
CA LEU A 89 -0.78 -6.03 -12.92
C LEU A 89 -0.61 -7.38 -13.64
N ALA A 90 -1.08 -8.47 -13.04
CA ALA A 90 -0.97 -9.81 -13.62
C ALA A 90 -1.65 -9.91 -14.99
N ARG A 91 -2.85 -9.34 -15.16
CA ARG A 91 -3.56 -9.30 -16.46
C ARG A 91 -2.78 -8.54 -17.52
N ARG A 92 -2.20 -7.38 -17.17
CA ARG A 92 -1.36 -6.58 -18.09
C ARG A 92 -0.10 -7.35 -18.51
N LEU A 93 0.59 -7.98 -17.55
CA LEU A 93 1.82 -8.74 -17.80
C LEU A 93 1.55 -9.99 -18.65
N THR A 94 0.48 -10.73 -18.35
CA THR A 94 0.03 -11.88 -19.15
C THR A 94 -0.36 -11.46 -20.57
N GLY A 95 -0.98 -10.28 -20.71
CA GLY A 95 -1.32 -9.68 -22.02
C GLY A 95 -0.13 -9.02 -22.73
N ASN A 96 1.09 -9.14 -22.20
CA ASN A 96 2.31 -8.54 -22.75
C ASN A 96 2.18 -7.01 -22.99
N ASP A 97 1.57 -6.30 -22.03
CA ASP A 97 1.37 -4.86 -22.10
C ASP A 97 2.73 -4.13 -21.98
N ARG A 98 3.16 -3.54 -23.09
CA ARG A 98 4.43 -2.84 -23.20
C ARG A 98 4.37 -1.40 -22.66
N THR A 99 3.27 -0.97 -22.13
CA THR A 99 3.12 0.34 -21.47
C THR A 99 3.34 0.27 -19.96
N LEU A 100 3.52 -0.95 -19.42
CA LEU A 100 3.83 -1.17 -18.02
C LEU A 100 5.35 -1.21 -17.86
N ASP A 101 5.93 -0.17 -17.24
CA ASP A 101 7.38 -0.02 -17.10
C ASP A 101 7.83 -0.32 -15.67
N LEU A 102 7.25 0.37 -14.67
CA LEU A 102 7.54 0.18 -13.26
C LEU A 102 6.28 -0.22 -12.48
N MET A 103 6.45 -1.14 -11.56
CA MET A 103 5.38 -1.68 -10.72
C MET A 103 5.69 -1.41 -9.25
N GLY A 104 4.80 -0.67 -8.56
CA GLY A 104 4.71 -0.68 -7.12
C GLY A 104 3.97 -1.95 -6.70
N MET A 105 4.69 -2.87 -6.10
CA MET A 105 4.20 -4.19 -5.69
C MET A 105 4.12 -4.28 -4.17
N ASP A 106 3.03 -4.84 -3.64
CA ASP A 106 3.06 -5.29 -2.25
C ASP A 106 4.26 -6.22 -2.03
N VAL A 107 4.90 -6.11 -0.88
CA VAL A 107 6.12 -6.85 -0.52
C VAL A 107 5.98 -8.37 -0.66
N VAL A 108 4.76 -8.90 -0.64
CA VAL A 108 4.50 -10.35 -0.75
C VAL A 108 4.45 -10.88 -2.18
N TRP A 109 4.36 -10.02 -3.20
CA TRP A 109 4.21 -10.49 -4.59
C TRP A 109 5.54 -10.80 -5.28
N THR A 110 6.67 -10.47 -4.66
CA THR A 110 8.00 -10.64 -5.29
C THR A 110 8.23 -12.09 -5.74
N ALA A 111 7.93 -13.08 -4.91
CA ALA A 111 8.13 -14.49 -5.24
C ALA A 111 7.28 -14.92 -6.46
N GLU A 112 6.01 -14.53 -6.51
CA GLU A 112 5.11 -14.85 -7.61
C GLU A 112 5.55 -14.17 -8.91
N PHE A 113 5.80 -12.85 -8.86
CA PHE A 113 6.16 -12.07 -10.05
C PHE A 113 7.52 -12.46 -10.63
N ALA A 114 8.45 -12.85 -9.77
CA ALA A 114 9.73 -13.40 -10.17
C ALA A 114 9.60 -14.80 -10.80
N GLU A 115 8.84 -15.72 -10.18
CA GLU A 115 8.63 -17.07 -10.69
C GLU A 115 7.87 -17.08 -12.02
N ALA A 116 6.89 -16.19 -12.18
CA ALA A 116 6.16 -15.99 -13.44
C ALA A 116 7.02 -15.29 -14.51
N GLY A 117 8.21 -14.81 -14.17
CA GLY A 117 9.08 -14.07 -15.08
C GLY A 117 8.52 -12.72 -15.49
N TRP A 118 7.70 -12.10 -14.65
CA TRP A 118 7.08 -10.79 -14.91
C TRP A 118 7.93 -9.60 -14.48
N ALA A 119 8.74 -9.76 -13.43
CA ALA A 119 9.72 -8.79 -12.97
C ALA A 119 11.11 -9.14 -13.48
N LEU A 120 11.88 -8.13 -13.86
CA LEU A 120 13.30 -8.31 -14.19
C LEU A 120 14.12 -8.37 -12.89
N PRO A 121 15.15 -9.25 -12.81
CA PRO A 121 16.12 -9.16 -11.71
C PRO A 121 16.87 -7.83 -11.77
N LEU A 122 17.21 -7.26 -10.61
CA LEU A 122 17.92 -5.97 -10.55
C LEU A 122 19.32 -6.04 -11.16
N SER A 123 19.93 -7.22 -11.17
CA SER A 123 21.20 -7.49 -11.88
C SER A 123 21.12 -7.30 -13.41
N ASP A 124 19.92 -7.21 -13.95
CA ASP A 124 19.68 -6.93 -15.37
C ASP A 124 19.79 -5.44 -15.73
N ASP A 125 20.04 -4.56 -14.75
CA ASP A 125 20.27 -3.13 -15.00
C ASP A 125 21.47 -2.93 -15.94
N PRO A 126 21.30 -2.27 -17.11
CA PRO A 126 22.40 -2.02 -18.02
C PRO A 126 23.52 -1.15 -17.41
N ALA A 127 23.19 -0.30 -16.42
CA ALA A 127 24.17 0.52 -15.71
C ALA A 127 24.88 -0.25 -14.58
N GLY A 128 24.35 -1.42 -14.16
CA GLY A 128 24.96 -2.30 -13.16
C GLY A 128 24.96 -1.73 -11.73
N VAL A 129 24.15 -0.71 -11.44
CA VAL A 129 24.17 -0.02 -10.12
C VAL A 129 22.95 -0.29 -9.25
N THR A 130 21.83 -0.72 -9.83
CA THR A 130 20.53 -0.78 -9.14
C THR A 130 20.53 -1.80 -8.01
N GLU A 131 21.14 -2.97 -8.18
CA GLU A 131 21.19 -3.99 -7.13
C GLU A 131 21.97 -3.51 -5.90
N ALA A 132 23.13 -2.89 -6.10
CA ALA A 132 23.92 -2.30 -5.02
C ALA A 132 23.21 -1.13 -4.35
N ASN A 133 22.55 -0.27 -5.13
CA ASN A 133 21.74 0.84 -4.60
C ASN A 133 20.54 0.33 -3.79
N ALA A 134 19.88 -0.73 -4.23
CA ALA A 134 18.75 -1.34 -3.54
C ALA A 134 19.14 -1.98 -2.20
N ALA A 135 20.37 -2.51 -2.09
CA ALA A 135 20.88 -3.13 -0.87
C ALA A 135 21.46 -2.11 0.13
N ARG A 136 22.00 -0.98 -0.36
CA ARG A 136 22.68 0.00 0.47
C ARG A 136 21.71 0.64 1.46
N ASP A 137 22.11 0.65 2.74
CA ASP A 137 21.40 1.28 3.85
C ASP A 137 19.93 0.84 4.00
N THR A 138 19.55 -0.28 3.36
CA THR A 138 18.18 -0.79 3.40
C THR A 138 17.96 -1.70 4.60
N LEU A 139 16.89 -1.46 5.35
CA LEU A 139 16.44 -2.32 6.44
C LEU A 139 16.31 -3.78 6.00
N ALA A 140 16.73 -4.71 6.86
CA ALA A 140 16.85 -6.13 6.53
C ALA A 140 15.51 -6.77 6.11
N GLY A 141 14.41 -6.47 6.80
CA GLY A 141 13.08 -7.02 6.49
C GLY A 141 12.59 -6.62 5.09
N PRO A 142 12.53 -5.32 4.75
CA PRO A 142 12.22 -4.86 3.40
C PRO A 142 13.14 -5.47 2.32
N LEU A 143 14.45 -5.53 2.57
CA LEU A 143 15.39 -6.11 1.61
C LEU A 143 15.12 -7.60 1.37
N ALA A 144 14.80 -8.34 2.43
CA ALA A 144 14.43 -9.76 2.31
C ALA A 144 13.16 -9.95 1.48
N SER A 145 12.15 -9.07 1.62
CA SER A 145 10.91 -9.14 0.85
C SER A 145 11.09 -8.93 -0.67
N ALA A 146 12.20 -8.30 -1.07
CA ALA A 146 12.50 -8.03 -2.48
C ALA A 146 13.29 -9.18 -3.16
N ARG A 147 13.62 -10.27 -2.41
CA ARG A 147 14.38 -11.40 -2.89
C ARG A 147 13.51 -12.60 -3.26
N TRP A 148 13.97 -13.32 -4.28
CA TRP A 148 13.48 -14.63 -4.64
C TRP A 148 14.63 -15.49 -5.18
N LYS A 149 14.82 -16.70 -4.61
CA LYS A 149 15.91 -17.62 -5.01
C LYS A 149 17.25 -16.89 -5.16
N ASP A 150 17.69 -16.24 -4.10
CA ASP A 150 18.97 -15.51 -3.99
C ASP A 150 19.17 -14.27 -4.88
N LYS A 151 18.18 -13.88 -5.66
CA LYS A 151 18.23 -12.66 -6.50
C LYS A 151 17.27 -11.59 -6.01
N LEU A 152 17.64 -10.32 -6.20
CA LEU A 152 16.71 -9.19 -6.04
C LEU A 152 15.93 -8.99 -7.35
N TYR A 153 14.60 -9.07 -7.26
CA TYR A 153 13.67 -8.81 -8.37
C TYR A 153 12.95 -7.48 -8.24
N ALA A 154 13.12 -6.84 -7.10
CA ALA A 154 12.59 -5.52 -6.85
C ALA A 154 13.53 -4.76 -5.91
N ALA A 155 13.39 -3.45 -5.84
CA ALA A 155 14.03 -2.63 -4.82
C ALA A 155 12.96 -2.22 -3.80
N PRO A 156 13.21 -2.34 -2.49
CA PRO A 156 12.31 -1.78 -1.49
C PRO A 156 12.12 -0.28 -1.68
N LEU A 157 10.88 0.18 -1.76
CA LEU A 157 10.53 1.58 -1.98
C LEU A 157 10.01 2.26 -0.72
N SER A 158 9.11 1.60 -0.02
CA SER A 158 8.64 1.94 1.31
C SER A 158 8.47 0.68 2.13
N THR A 159 8.47 0.80 3.44
CA THR A 159 8.10 -0.28 4.36
C THR A 159 6.84 0.11 5.13
N ASN A 160 6.31 -0.80 5.92
CA ASN A 160 5.16 -0.48 6.74
C ASN A 160 5.01 -1.44 7.93
N THR A 161 4.45 -0.93 9.02
CA THR A 161 4.03 -1.71 10.18
C THR A 161 2.82 -1.04 10.80
N GLN A 162 1.81 -1.82 11.19
CA GLN A 162 0.62 -1.26 11.81
C GLN A 162 0.92 -0.81 13.25
N LEU A 163 0.26 0.26 13.67
CA LEU A 163 0.30 0.82 15.01
C LEU A 163 -1.08 0.73 15.65
N LEU A 164 -1.14 0.79 16.97
CA LEU A 164 -2.35 1.13 17.69
C LEU A 164 -2.50 2.65 17.69
N TRP A 165 -3.55 3.15 17.05
CA TRP A 165 -4.02 4.52 17.10
C TRP A 165 -5.12 4.60 18.15
N TYR A 166 -5.14 5.64 18.97
CA TYR A 166 -6.14 5.77 20.03
C TYR A 166 -6.51 7.22 20.31
N ARG A 167 -7.70 7.42 20.79
CA ARG A 167 -8.22 8.71 21.26
C ARG A 167 -7.56 9.07 22.60
N LYS A 168 -6.44 9.79 22.52
CA LYS A 168 -5.64 10.20 23.68
C LYS A 168 -6.43 11.08 24.65
N ASP A 169 -7.42 11.81 24.17
CA ASP A 169 -8.34 12.61 24.98
C ASP A 169 -9.33 11.75 25.79
N LEU A 170 -9.50 10.46 25.47
CA LEU A 170 -10.36 9.51 26.16
C LEU A 170 -9.56 8.46 26.93
N VAL A 171 -8.39 8.11 26.44
CA VAL A 171 -7.51 7.04 26.91
C VAL A 171 -6.17 7.67 27.30
N PRO A 172 -5.92 7.97 28.59
CA PRO A 172 -4.67 8.61 29.02
C PRO A 172 -3.42 7.77 28.75
N GLU A 173 -3.52 6.44 28.95
CA GLU A 173 -2.45 5.47 28.69
C GLU A 173 -2.95 4.41 27.72
N PRO A 174 -2.20 4.11 26.64
CA PRO A 174 -2.65 3.13 25.66
C PRO A 174 -2.65 1.72 26.23
N PRO A 175 -3.63 0.87 25.87
CA PRO A 175 -3.64 -0.53 26.28
C PRO A 175 -2.45 -1.28 25.67
N GLU A 176 -1.82 -2.15 26.47
CA GLU A 176 -0.65 -2.93 26.05
C GLU A 176 -1.02 -4.25 25.38
N THR A 177 -2.22 -4.78 25.66
CA THR A 177 -2.68 -6.07 25.16
C THR A 177 -4.05 -5.97 24.50
N TRP A 178 -4.37 -6.97 23.67
CA TRP A 178 -5.68 -7.07 23.06
C TRP A 178 -6.81 -7.22 24.09
N ASP A 179 -6.58 -7.96 25.16
CA ASP A 179 -7.58 -8.13 26.23
C ASP A 179 -7.91 -6.77 26.90
N GLN A 180 -6.88 -5.95 27.16
CA GLN A 180 -7.07 -4.59 27.70
C GLN A 180 -7.81 -3.71 26.68
N THR A 181 -7.42 -3.76 25.40
CA THR A 181 -8.06 -2.98 24.34
C THR A 181 -9.55 -3.26 24.24
N VAL A 182 -9.92 -4.54 24.24
CA VAL A 182 -11.34 -4.97 24.20
C VAL A 182 -12.09 -4.53 25.47
N GLN A 183 -11.49 -4.72 26.65
CA GLN A 183 -12.08 -4.36 27.95
C GLN A 183 -12.37 -2.84 28.05
N GLU A 184 -11.45 -2.01 27.59
CA GLU A 184 -11.62 -0.55 27.58
C GLU A 184 -12.70 -0.13 26.58
N ALA A 185 -12.72 -0.72 25.38
CA ALA A 185 -13.76 -0.47 24.38
C ALA A 185 -15.16 -0.80 24.92
N GLU A 186 -15.33 -1.95 25.57
CA GLU A 186 -16.58 -2.32 26.25
C GLU A 186 -16.94 -1.36 27.41
N GLY A 187 -15.93 -0.84 28.11
CA GLY A 187 -16.11 0.22 29.11
C GLY A 187 -16.72 1.47 28.52
N PHE A 188 -16.22 1.91 27.36
CA PHE A 188 -16.79 3.03 26.63
C PHE A 188 -18.21 2.74 26.11
N ALA A 189 -18.48 1.54 25.61
CA ALA A 189 -19.83 1.15 25.19
C ALA A 189 -20.84 1.29 26.34
N ARG A 190 -20.50 0.82 27.53
CA ARG A 190 -21.37 0.94 28.75
C ARG A 190 -21.63 2.38 29.14
N SER A 191 -20.72 3.31 28.86
CA SER A 191 -20.85 4.74 29.18
C SER A 191 -21.43 5.57 28.02
N GLY A 192 -21.74 4.95 26.87
CA GLY A 192 -22.25 5.63 25.68
C GLY A 192 -21.19 6.45 24.92
N GLY A 193 -19.92 6.14 25.13
CA GLY A 193 -18.78 6.76 24.43
C GLY A 193 -18.41 6.02 23.14
N PRO A 194 -17.40 6.53 22.41
CA PRO A 194 -16.82 5.83 21.27
C PRO A 194 -16.26 4.47 21.71
N SER A 195 -16.77 3.38 21.14
CA SER A 195 -16.45 2.02 21.61
C SER A 195 -15.84 1.12 20.52
N TRP A 196 -15.77 1.59 19.29
CA TRP A 196 -15.28 0.74 18.22
C TRP A 196 -13.76 0.56 18.29
N ILE A 197 -13.34 -0.67 18.00
CA ILE A 197 -11.97 -1.00 17.66
C ILE A 197 -11.93 -1.15 16.14
N ALA A 198 -11.50 -0.11 15.47
CA ALA A 198 -11.47 -0.07 14.01
C ALA A 198 -10.28 -0.88 13.48
N LEU A 199 -10.52 -1.79 12.53
CA LEU A 199 -9.53 -2.65 11.92
C LEU A 199 -10.00 -3.15 10.53
N GLN A 200 -9.18 -3.97 9.86
CA GLN A 200 -9.48 -4.50 8.54
C GLN A 200 -10.22 -5.85 8.67
N GLY A 201 -11.56 -5.81 8.81
CA GLY A 201 -12.41 -7.01 9.00
C GLY A 201 -13.05 -7.59 7.74
N LYS A 202 -12.90 -6.91 6.59
CA LYS A 202 -13.44 -7.33 5.29
C LYS A 202 -12.66 -8.52 4.73
N GLN A 203 -13.31 -9.30 3.85
CA GLN A 203 -12.66 -10.39 3.10
C GLN A 203 -11.73 -9.83 2.03
N TYR A 204 -10.45 -9.66 2.33
CA TYR A 204 -9.36 -9.27 1.42
C TYR A 204 -8.00 -9.42 2.14
N GLU A 205 -6.92 -9.02 1.49
CA GLU A 205 -5.54 -9.11 2.02
C GLU A 205 -5.36 -8.47 3.41
N GLY A 206 -6.03 -7.35 3.71
CA GLY A 206 -5.92 -6.70 5.03
C GLY A 206 -6.34 -7.60 6.20
N LEU A 207 -7.35 -8.47 6.00
CA LEU A 207 -7.73 -9.47 7.00
C LEU A 207 -6.66 -10.55 7.18
N VAL A 208 -5.94 -10.90 6.12
CA VAL A 208 -4.80 -11.84 6.19
C VAL A 208 -3.63 -11.22 6.93
N VAL A 209 -3.37 -9.93 6.74
CA VAL A 209 -2.37 -9.17 7.50
C VAL A 209 -2.68 -9.20 9.01
N LEU A 210 -3.93 -8.90 9.39
CA LEU A 210 -4.39 -8.97 10.78
C LEU A 210 -4.16 -10.37 11.36
N PHE A 211 -4.62 -11.41 10.68
CA PHE A 211 -4.46 -12.79 11.12
C PHE A 211 -2.98 -13.17 11.25
N ASN A 212 -2.15 -12.86 10.24
CA ASN A 212 -0.72 -13.18 10.26
C ASN A 212 0.01 -12.48 11.42
N THR A 213 -0.35 -11.22 11.72
CA THR A 213 0.21 -10.49 12.87
C THR A 213 -0.11 -11.18 14.19
N LEU A 214 -1.37 -11.53 14.40
CA LEU A 214 -1.83 -12.20 15.63
C LEU A 214 -1.24 -13.60 15.77
N LEU A 215 -1.19 -14.36 14.67
CA LEU A 215 -0.60 -15.69 14.61
C LEU A 215 0.89 -15.66 14.95
N ALA A 216 1.67 -14.79 14.30
CA ALA A 216 3.10 -14.66 14.54
C ALA A 216 3.40 -14.16 15.97
N SER A 217 2.57 -13.24 16.48
CA SER A 217 2.67 -12.74 17.87
C SER A 217 2.36 -13.83 18.91
N ALA A 218 1.51 -14.80 18.55
CA ALA A 218 1.24 -16.00 19.36
C ALA A 218 2.34 -17.07 19.23
N GLY A 219 3.27 -16.95 18.28
CA GLY A 219 4.36 -17.89 18.04
C GLY A 219 4.12 -18.91 16.93
N GLY A 220 3.06 -18.71 16.10
CA GLY A 220 2.76 -19.55 14.93
C GLY A 220 3.20 -18.93 13.60
N SER A 221 3.03 -19.69 12.54
CA SER A 221 3.20 -19.25 11.14
C SER A 221 2.23 -19.97 10.22
N VAL A 222 1.95 -19.40 9.05
CA VAL A 222 1.07 -20.04 8.05
C VAL A 222 1.81 -21.17 7.33
N LEU A 223 3.06 -20.91 6.92
CA LEU A 223 3.96 -21.88 6.30
C LEU A 223 5.29 -21.90 7.03
N ALA A 224 6.00 -23.00 6.93
CA ALA A 224 7.42 -23.08 7.27
C ALA A 224 8.28 -22.28 6.26
N ASP A 225 9.57 -22.14 6.56
CA ASP A 225 10.53 -21.37 5.74
C ASP A 225 10.73 -21.94 4.32
N ASP A 226 10.32 -23.18 4.08
CA ASP A 226 10.33 -23.79 2.75
C ASP A 226 9.26 -23.21 1.78
N GLY A 227 8.36 -22.37 2.30
CA GLY A 227 7.26 -21.74 1.55
C GLY A 227 6.18 -22.71 1.06
N LYS A 228 6.11 -23.93 1.62
CA LYS A 228 5.21 -25.01 1.19
C LYS A 228 4.57 -25.79 2.33
N THR A 229 5.31 -26.09 3.40
CA THR A 229 4.79 -26.87 4.52
C THR A 229 3.85 -26.03 5.37
N VAL A 230 2.60 -26.45 5.50
CA VAL A 230 1.59 -25.76 6.33
C VAL A 230 1.85 -26.03 7.81
N THR A 231 1.91 -24.97 8.62
CA THR A 231 2.28 -25.04 10.04
C THR A 231 1.19 -24.54 11.00
N LEU A 232 -0.03 -24.32 10.50
CA LEU A 232 -1.12 -23.76 11.32
C LEU A 232 -1.55 -24.66 12.49
N THR A 233 -1.51 -25.99 12.31
CA THR A 233 -1.98 -26.97 13.30
C THR A 233 -1.13 -28.25 13.34
N ASP A 234 0.06 -28.25 12.78
CA ASP A 234 0.95 -29.41 12.65
C ASP A 234 1.55 -29.85 14.00
N THR A 235 1.63 -28.92 14.97
CA THR A 235 2.01 -29.21 16.37
C THR A 235 0.97 -28.64 17.34
N PRO A 236 0.91 -29.14 18.60
CA PRO A 236 0.04 -28.56 19.61
C PRO A 236 0.29 -27.07 19.86
N GLU A 237 1.54 -26.61 19.81
CA GLU A 237 1.94 -25.23 20.00
C GLU A 237 1.45 -24.33 18.86
N HIS A 238 1.62 -24.78 17.61
CA HIS A 238 1.13 -24.05 16.42
C HIS A 238 -0.39 -23.99 16.41
N ARG A 239 -1.07 -25.10 16.77
CA ARG A 239 -2.53 -25.09 16.93
C ARG A 239 -2.96 -24.07 17.98
N ALA A 240 -2.31 -24.06 19.14
CA ALA A 240 -2.63 -23.11 20.22
C ALA A 240 -2.43 -21.66 19.76
N ALA A 241 -1.37 -21.36 19.02
CA ALA A 241 -1.11 -20.04 18.45
C ALA A 241 -2.19 -19.62 17.44
N THR A 242 -2.59 -20.53 16.55
CA THR A 242 -3.66 -20.29 15.57
C THR A 242 -5.00 -20.01 16.26
N VAL A 243 -5.37 -20.84 17.25
CA VAL A 243 -6.60 -20.66 18.02
C VAL A 243 -6.58 -19.36 18.82
N ALA A 244 -5.43 -18.96 19.40
CA ALA A 244 -5.29 -17.70 20.13
C ALA A 244 -5.53 -16.50 19.20
N ALA A 245 -4.93 -16.50 18.01
CA ALA A 245 -5.15 -15.45 17.01
C ALA A 245 -6.64 -15.33 16.62
N LEU A 246 -7.30 -16.46 16.37
CA LEU A 246 -8.72 -16.50 16.00
C LEU A 246 -9.64 -16.05 17.15
N ARG A 247 -9.30 -16.35 18.41
CA ARG A 247 -10.05 -15.88 19.58
C ARG A 247 -10.00 -14.35 19.69
N ILE A 248 -8.85 -13.74 19.47
CA ILE A 248 -8.71 -12.28 19.48
C ILE A 248 -9.57 -11.64 18.39
N ILE A 249 -9.49 -12.13 17.14
CA ILE A 249 -10.33 -11.61 16.05
C ILE A 249 -11.82 -11.69 16.42
N LYS A 250 -12.24 -12.84 16.97
CA LYS A 250 -13.61 -13.04 17.41
C LYS A 250 -13.99 -12.09 18.53
N SER A 251 -13.15 -11.93 19.56
CA SER A 251 -13.47 -11.08 20.72
C SER A 251 -13.69 -9.63 20.30
N ILE A 252 -12.85 -9.11 19.40
CA ILE A 252 -12.99 -7.75 18.83
C ILE A 252 -14.32 -7.63 18.08
N ALA A 253 -14.62 -8.60 17.22
CA ALA A 253 -15.81 -8.57 16.36
C ALA A 253 -17.14 -8.74 17.09
N THR A 254 -17.11 -9.31 18.32
CA THR A 254 -18.31 -9.64 19.11
C THR A 254 -18.33 -8.97 20.47
N ALA A 255 -17.42 -8.03 20.75
CA ALA A 255 -17.41 -7.22 21.95
C ALA A 255 -18.68 -6.38 22.08
N ASP A 256 -19.08 -6.07 23.32
CA ASP A 256 -20.18 -5.16 23.56
C ASP A 256 -19.89 -3.78 22.96
N GLY A 257 -20.77 -3.30 22.08
CA GLY A 257 -20.58 -2.04 21.37
C GLY A 257 -19.57 -2.09 20.23
N ALA A 258 -19.22 -3.28 19.70
CA ALA A 258 -18.38 -3.42 18.51
C ALA A 258 -19.01 -2.74 17.29
N ASP A 259 -18.16 -2.38 16.32
CA ASP A 259 -18.62 -1.83 15.04
C ASP A 259 -19.54 -2.82 14.30
N PRO A 260 -20.83 -2.49 14.08
CA PRO A 260 -21.76 -3.38 13.38
C PRO A 260 -21.37 -3.61 11.92
N SER A 261 -20.52 -2.74 11.35
CA SER A 261 -20.01 -2.84 9.98
C SER A 261 -18.62 -3.49 9.88
N ILE A 262 -18.05 -3.99 10.96
CA ILE A 262 -16.67 -4.47 11.06
C ILE A 262 -16.28 -5.48 9.95
N THR A 263 -17.25 -6.30 9.50
CA THR A 263 -17.04 -7.27 8.41
C THR A 263 -16.91 -6.64 7.02
N GLN A 264 -17.05 -5.34 6.90
CA GLN A 264 -16.94 -4.56 5.67
C GLN A 264 -15.82 -3.52 5.72
N THR A 265 -15.07 -3.45 6.84
CA THR A 265 -14.04 -2.45 7.06
C THR A 265 -12.73 -2.82 6.36
N ASP A 266 -12.18 -1.85 5.65
CA ASP A 266 -10.83 -1.83 5.10
C ASP A 266 -10.03 -0.68 5.75
N GLU A 267 -8.79 -0.44 5.33
CA GLU A 267 -7.93 0.62 5.89
C GLU A 267 -8.60 2.00 5.87
N GLY A 268 -9.29 2.30 4.77
CA GLY A 268 -9.93 3.61 4.58
C GLY A 268 -11.15 3.79 5.47
N THR A 269 -11.99 2.78 5.60
CA THR A 269 -13.21 2.83 6.43
C THR A 269 -12.88 2.71 7.93
N ALA A 270 -11.84 1.96 8.31
CA ALA A 270 -11.33 1.93 9.67
C ALA A 270 -10.86 3.33 10.11
N ARG A 271 -10.02 3.98 9.29
CA ARG A 271 -9.58 5.36 9.52
C ARG A 271 -10.76 6.34 9.64
N LEU A 272 -11.75 6.23 8.76
CA LEU A 272 -12.95 7.09 8.84
C LEU A 272 -13.71 6.92 10.15
N ALA A 273 -13.82 5.70 10.67
CA ALA A 273 -14.48 5.44 11.96
C ALA A 273 -13.78 6.16 13.12
N LEU A 274 -12.44 6.23 13.11
CA LEU A 274 -11.67 7.00 14.07
C LEU A 274 -11.85 8.52 13.86
N GLU A 275 -11.75 9.00 12.64
CA GLU A 275 -11.91 10.43 12.28
C GLU A 275 -13.32 10.96 12.63
N GLU A 276 -14.36 10.16 12.40
CA GLU A 276 -15.74 10.50 12.77
C GLU A 276 -16.00 10.42 14.28
N GLY A 277 -15.06 9.94 15.08
CA GLY A 277 -15.17 9.83 16.53
C GLY A 277 -16.04 8.65 17.00
N LYS A 278 -16.26 7.63 16.16
CA LYS A 278 -16.96 6.39 16.52
C LYS A 278 -16.05 5.36 17.18
N ALA A 279 -14.77 5.31 16.76
CA ALA A 279 -13.77 4.44 17.32
C ALA A 279 -12.97 5.13 18.42
N ALA A 280 -12.69 4.42 19.50
CA ALA A 280 -11.70 4.80 20.50
C ALA A 280 -10.30 4.31 20.13
N PHE A 281 -10.25 3.19 19.43
CA PHE A 281 -9.03 2.50 19.00
C PHE A 281 -9.08 2.16 17.51
N GLU A 282 -7.93 2.20 16.88
CA GLU A 282 -7.77 1.73 15.51
C GLU A 282 -6.42 1.02 15.37
N VAL A 283 -6.39 -0.10 14.67
CA VAL A 283 -5.15 -0.71 14.19
C VAL A 283 -5.03 -0.47 12.71
N ASN A 284 -4.02 0.33 12.34
CA ASN A 284 -3.81 0.73 10.94
C ASN A 284 -2.36 1.20 10.71
N TRP A 285 -2.04 1.43 9.45
CA TRP A 285 -0.74 1.88 8.99
C TRP A 285 -0.44 3.34 9.38
N PRO A 286 0.82 3.77 9.36
CA PRO A 286 1.24 5.12 9.76
C PRO A 286 0.62 6.30 9.00
N PHE A 287 0.03 6.07 7.82
CA PHE A 287 -0.65 7.14 7.06
C PHE A 287 -1.81 7.79 7.83
N VAL A 288 -2.32 7.15 8.89
CA VAL A 288 -3.44 7.67 9.70
C VAL A 288 -3.15 9.07 10.23
N MET A 289 -1.92 9.36 10.72
CA MET A 289 -1.58 10.69 11.22
C MET A 289 -1.67 11.77 10.12
N ALA A 290 -1.07 11.52 8.96
CA ALA A 290 -1.09 12.48 7.85
C ALA A 290 -2.53 12.70 7.35
N SER A 291 -3.30 11.62 7.22
CA SER A 291 -4.71 11.68 6.82
C SER A 291 -5.57 12.42 7.85
N MET A 292 -5.36 12.17 9.14
CA MET A 292 -6.09 12.83 10.23
C MET A 292 -5.86 14.35 10.19
N MET A 293 -4.60 14.80 10.04
CA MET A 293 -4.28 16.23 9.92
C MET A 293 -4.98 16.85 8.71
N GLU A 294 -4.84 16.25 7.55
CA GLU A 294 -5.45 16.75 6.31
C GLU A 294 -6.98 16.84 6.43
N ASN A 295 -7.63 15.79 6.91
CA ASN A 295 -9.07 15.75 7.02
C ASN A 295 -9.60 16.66 8.14
N ALA A 296 -8.86 16.84 9.23
CA ALA A 296 -9.22 17.77 10.29
C ALA A 296 -9.21 19.23 9.81
N ILE A 297 -8.21 19.64 9.00
CA ILE A 297 -8.15 20.97 8.38
C ILE A 297 -9.31 21.18 7.39
N LYS A 298 -9.76 20.11 6.72
CA LYS A 298 -10.94 20.13 5.84
C LYS A 298 -12.27 20.07 6.59
N GLY A 299 -12.28 19.99 7.92
CA GLY A 299 -13.47 19.90 8.76
C GLY A 299 -14.09 18.50 8.87
N GLY A 300 -13.38 17.46 8.40
CA GLY A 300 -13.84 16.07 8.44
C GLY A 300 -13.63 15.36 9.79
N VAL A 301 -12.97 16.01 10.77
CA VAL A 301 -12.70 15.44 12.10
C VAL A 301 -13.29 16.33 13.19
N PRO A 302 -14.52 16.07 13.63
CA PRO A 302 -15.30 16.99 14.47
C PRO A 302 -14.67 17.31 15.83
N PHE A 303 -13.89 16.38 16.41
CA PHE A 303 -13.28 16.57 17.72
C PHE A 303 -11.97 17.36 17.70
N LEU A 304 -11.31 17.54 16.53
CA LEU A 304 -10.05 18.31 16.39
C LEU A 304 -10.27 19.78 16.08
N ARG A 305 -11.32 20.11 15.32
CA ARG A 305 -11.68 21.50 14.95
C ARG A 305 -10.57 22.30 14.27
N LEU A 306 -9.66 21.66 13.49
CA LEU A 306 -8.56 22.34 12.80
C LEU A 306 -9.04 23.24 11.65
N ASP A 307 -10.23 23.00 11.12
CA ASP A 307 -10.92 23.84 10.15
C ASP A 307 -11.16 25.29 10.63
N ARG A 308 -11.08 25.51 11.96
CA ARG A 308 -11.29 26.82 12.61
C ARG A 308 -9.99 27.51 12.99
N ARG A 309 -8.85 26.96 12.65
CA ARG A 309 -7.52 27.47 12.98
C ARG A 309 -7.02 28.44 11.90
N PRO A 310 -6.91 29.79 12.17
CA PRO A 310 -6.46 30.75 11.17
C PRO A 310 -5.03 30.52 10.69
N ASP A 311 -4.15 30.00 11.57
CA ASP A 311 -2.76 29.67 11.27
C ASP A 311 -2.60 28.50 10.30
N LEU A 312 -3.63 27.69 10.10
CA LEU A 312 -3.68 26.59 9.11
C LEU A 312 -4.33 27.00 7.78
N THR A 313 -4.72 28.28 7.63
CA THR A 313 -5.28 28.78 6.39
C THR A 313 -4.29 28.62 5.24
N GLY A 314 -4.73 28.00 4.13
CA GLY A 314 -3.87 27.74 2.97
C GLY A 314 -2.99 26.50 3.08
N ALA A 315 -3.02 25.73 4.19
CA ALA A 315 -2.30 24.44 4.31
C ALA A 315 -2.85 23.36 3.36
N ILE A 316 -4.07 23.56 2.84
CA ILE A 316 -4.61 22.74 1.74
C ILE A 316 -4.33 23.48 0.43
N GLY A 317 -3.49 22.91 -0.41
CA GLY A 317 -3.13 23.47 -1.70
C GLY A 317 -4.27 23.43 -2.73
N ALA A 318 -4.05 24.03 -3.89
CA ALA A 318 -5.05 24.14 -4.96
C ALA A 318 -5.54 22.77 -5.49
N ALA A 319 -4.72 21.74 -5.35
CA ALA A 319 -5.08 20.36 -5.70
C ALA A 319 -5.89 19.64 -4.60
N GLY A 320 -6.26 20.34 -3.52
CA GLY A 320 -7.01 19.78 -2.39
C GLY A 320 -6.19 18.84 -1.52
N ARG A 321 -4.86 18.90 -1.57
CA ARG A 321 -3.93 18.10 -0.77
C ARG A 321 -3.29 18.94 0.34
N PHE A 322 -2.84 18.25 1.38
CA PHE A 322 -2.08 18.87 2.46
C PHE A 322 -0.68 19.26 1.94
N GLU A 323 -0.45 20.54 1.78
CA GLU A 323 0.79 21.16 1.27
C GLU A 323 1.20 22.29 2.25
N PRO A 324 1.53 21.96 3.53
CA PRO A 324 1.76 22.96 4.57
C PRO A 324 3.16 23.59 4.46
N THR A 325 3.32 24.79 5.04
CA THR A 325 4.65 25.25 5.49
C THR A 325 5.12 24.42 6.69
N ASP A 326 6.40 24.54 7.06
CA ASP A 326 6.94 23.85 8.25
C ASP A 326 6.20 24.26 9.53
N GLU A 327 5.86 25.54 9.67
CA GLU A 327 5.10 26.06 10.81
C GLU A 327 3.68 25.49 10.83
N GLN A 328 3.02 25.43 9.67
CA GLN A 328 1.68 24.87 9.54
C GLN A 328 1.68 23.35 9.84
N PHE A 329 2.70 22.64 9.36
CA PHE A 329 2.85 21.20 9.68
C PHE A 329 2.98 20.99 11.18
N THR A 330 3.88 21.74 11.83
CA THR A 330 4.11 21.65 13.28
C THR A 330 2.81 21.95 14.04
N ALA A 331 2.14 23.04 13.70
CA ALA A 331 0.89 23.45 14.36
C ALA A 331 -0.25 22.44 14.17
N ALA A 332 -0.37 21.83 12.99
CA ALA A 332 -1.35 20.79 12.72
C ALA A 332 -1.02 19.49 13.47
N TYR A 333 0.27 19.11 13.49
CA TYR A 333 0.74 17.92 14.20
C TYR A 333 0.53 18.02 15.70
N GLU A 334 0.93 19.13 16.34
CA GLU A 334 0.75 19.35 17.77
C GLU A 334 -0.73 19.32 18.17
N ALA A 335 -1.58 20.00 17.40
CA ALA A 335 -3.01 20.01 17.66
C ALA A 335 -3.67 18.63 17.48
N THR A 336 -3.24 17.87 16.48
CA THR A 336 -3.72 16.50 16.26
C THR A 336 -3.25 15.57 17.38
N SER A 337 -1.98 15.65 17.75
CA SER A 337 -1.35 14.81 18.79
C SER A 337 -1.89 15.06 20.20
N ALA A 338 -2.60 16.17 20.43
CA ALA A 338 -3.30 16.43 21.69
C ALA A 338 -4.48 15.47 21.90
N ALA A 339 -5.11 14.98 20.82
CA ALA A 339 -6.28 14.10 20.89
C ALA A 339 -6.07 12.73 20.24
N LEU A 340 -5.08 12.58 19.36
CA LEU A 340 -4.70 11.32 18.74
C LEU A 340 -3.35 10.84 19.24
N GLY A 341 -3.31 9.68 19.86
CA GLY A 341 -2.09 8.98 20.25
C GLY A 341 -1.78 7.82 19.30
N PHE A 342 -0.54 7.36 19.34
CA PHE A 342 -0.11 6.12 18.73
C PHE A 342 0.78 5.33 19.69
N ALA A 343 0.70 4.01 19.61
CA ALA A 343 1.42 3.09 20.47
C ALA A 343 1.86 1.84 19.69
N PRO A 344 2.75 1.01 20.23
CA PRO A 344 3.00 -0.31 19.67
C PRO A 344 1.72 -1.11 19.48
N TYR A 345 1.73 -1.99 18.48
CA TYR A 345 0.63 -2.92 18.25
C TYR A 345 0.34 -3.74 19.52
N PRO A 346 -0.93 -3.92 19.94
CA PRO A 346 -1.26 -4.61 21.19
C PRO A 346 -0.70 -6.05 21.21
N ALA A 347 -0.12 -6.43 22.33
CA ALA A 347 0.46 -7.76 22.52
C ALA A 347 -0.62 -8.85 22.56
N VAL A 348 -0.33 -9.98 21.93
CA VAL A 348 -1.13 -11.22 22.04
C VAL A 348 -0.83 -11.93 23.36
N VAL A 349 0.43 -11.88 23.79
CA VAL A 349 0.91 -12.46 25.05
C VAL A 349 1.49 -11.34 25.90
N ALA A 350 0.93 -11.13 27.07
CA ALA A 350 1.38 -10.09 27.99
C ALA A 350 2.90 -10.14 28.23
N GLY A 351 3.56 -8.98 28.21
CA GLY A 351 5.01 -8.86 28.38
C GLY A 351 5.85 -9.31 27.16
N ARG A 352 5.22 -9.65 26.04
CA ARG A 352 5.93 -10.00 24.78
C ARG A 352 5.50 -9.05 23.68
N PRO A 353 6.43 -8.26 23.09
CA PRO A 353 6.10 -7.38 21.97
C PRO A 353 5.46 -8.15 20.82
N ALA A 354 4.47 -7.53 20.18
CA ALA A 354 3.84 -8.11 19.00
C ALA A 354 4.85 -8.26 17.83
N LYS A 355 4.71 -9.33 17.06
CA LYS A 355 5.39 -9.51 15.77
C LYS A 355 4.47 -9.00 14.67
N VAL A 356 4.57 -7.71 14.39
CA VAL A 356 3.67 -7.06 13.44
C VAL A 356 4.04 -7.44 12.01
N THR A 357 3.04 -7.74 11.19
CA THR A 357 3.28 -8.06 9.79
C THR A 357 3.90 -6.88 9.05
N ILE A 358 5.04 -7.12 8.39
CA ILE A 358 5.67 -6.13 7.53
C ILE A 358 4.81 -5.90 6.30
N GLY A 359 4.55 -4.63 6.02
CA GLY A 359 3.94 -4.15 4.80
C GLY A 359 4.89 -3.27 4.00
N GLY A 360 4.34 -2.53 3.05
CA GLY A 360 5.07 -1.60 2.21
C GLY A 360 5.08 -1.99 0.74
N LEU A 361 5.82 -1.24 -0.05
CA LEU A 361 5.94 -1.43 -1.49
C LEU A 361 7.38 -1.72 -1.90
N ASN A 362 7.51 -2.70 -2.76
CA ASN A 362 8.68 -2.94 -3.59
C ASN A 362 8.45 -2.32 -4.98
N ILE A 363 9.46 -1.68 -5.57
CA ILE A 363 9.42 -1.21 -6.95
C ILE A 363 10.18 -2.17 -7.85
N ALA A 364 9.52 -2.66 -8.91
CA ALA A 364 10.11 -3.59 -9.87
C ALA A 364 10.01 -3.07 -11.29
N VAL A 365 10.98 -3.45 -12.13
CA VAL A 365 10.96 -3.21 -13.57
C VAL A 365 10.19 -4.34 -14.24
N ALA A 366 9.14 -3.99 -14.98
CA ALA A 366 8.35 -4.97 -15.72
C ALA A 366 9.15 -5.54 -16.90
N ARG A 367 9.09 -6.87 -17.08
CA ARG A 367 9.75 -7.54 -18.22
C ARG A 367 9.26 -7.03 -19.58
N THR A 368 8.05 -6.50 -19.63
CA THR A 368 7.41 -6.02 -20.87
C THR A 368 7.86 -4.62 -21.29
N THR A 369 8.60 -3.89 -20.45
CA THR A 369 9.05 -2.53 -20.76
C THR A 369 9.88 -2.46 -22.03
N ARG A 370 9.70 -1.39 -22.81
CA ARG A 370 10.53 -1.04 -23.96
C ARG A 370 11.77 -0.22 -23.60
N TYR A 371 11.78 0.35 -22.40
CA TYR A 371 12.72 1.36 -21.95
C TYR A 371 13.50 0.88 -20.72
N LYS A 372 14.16 -0.29 -20.86
CA LYS A 372 14.81 -0.97 -19.75
C LYS A 372 15.80 -0.06 -18.98
N ALA A 373 16.69 0.62 -19.68
CA ALA A 373 17.68 1.49 -19.03
C ALA A 373 17.03 2.65 -18.29
N GLN A 374 16.07 3.33 -18.93
CA GLN A 374 15.34 4.46 -18.33
C GLN A 374 14.45 3.99 -17.15
N ALA A 375 13.88 2.79 -17.23
CA ALA A 375 13.10 2.23 -16.13
C ALA A 375 13.96 1.96 -14.89
N PHE A 376 15.16 1.40 -15.03
CA PHE A 376 16.09 1.24 -13.91
C PHE A 376 16.59 2.58 -13.36
N GLU A 377 16.88 3.55 -14.22
CA GLU A 377 17.26 4.91 -13.81
C GLU A 377 16.11 5.59 -13.02
N ALA A 378 14.87 5.50 -13.52
CA ALA A 378 13.69 6.01 -12.85
C ALA A 378 13.46 5.32 -11.49
N LEU A 379 13.65 4.00 -11.38
CA LEU A 379 13.59 3.26 -10.15
C LEU A 379 14.58 3.81 -9.11
N ASN A 380 15.84 4.01 -9.49
CA ASN A 380 16.87 4.55 -8.60
C ASN A 380 16.52 5.96 -8.11
N CYS A 381 16.01 6.84 -8.98
CA CYS A 381 15.57 8.18 -8.60
C CYS A 381 14.37 8.14 -7.63
N LEU A 382 13.32 7.39 -7.96
CA LEU A 382 12.13 7.27 -7.12
C LEU A 382 12.45 6.74 -5.73
N ARG A 383 13.50 5.90 -5.62
CA ARG A 383 13.97 5.32 -4.37
C ARG A 383 15.05 6.17 -3.67
N SER A 384 15.40 7.34 -4.17
CA SER A 384 16.42 8.19 -3.54
C SER A 384 16.09 8.46 -2.07
N ARG A 385 17.12 8.66 -1.23
CA ARG A 385 16.97 8.97 0.20
C ARG A 385 16.04 10.17 0.43
N GLU A 386 16.18 11.20 -0.42
CA GLU A 386 15.33 12.41 -0.34
C GLU A 386 13.85 12.08 -0.63
N ASN A 387 13.58 11.31 -1.68
CA ASN A 387 12.21 10.87 -1.97
C ASN A 387 11.62 10.02 -0.84
N GLN A 388 12.40 9.13 -0.23
CA GLN A 388 11.94 8.34 0.91
C GLN A 388 11.65 9.22 2.13
N LYS A 389 12.50 10.22 2.43
CA LYS A 389 12.29 11.17 3.53
C LYS A 389 10.97 11.92 3.37
N VAL A 390 10.76 12.51 2.20
CA VAL A 390 9.55 13.29 1.91
C VAL A 390 8.29 12.40 1.90
N THR A 391 8.35 11.22 1.28
CA THR A 391 7.19 10.31 1.25
C THR A 391 6.81 9.80 2.64
N ALA A 392 7.77 9.65 3.56
CA ALA A 392 7.48 9.28 4.94
C ALA A 392 6.81 10.42 5.71
N ILE A 393 7.34 11.63 5.60
CA ILE A 393 6.84 12.80 6.35
C ILE A 393 5.45 13.21 5.83
N GLU A 394 5.29 13.39 4.51
CA GLU A 394 4.06 13.91 3.91
C GLU A 394 3.00 12.83 3.68
N GLY A 395 3.42 11.61 3.32
CA GLY A 395 2.53 10.51 2.98
C GLY A 395 2.34 9.47 4.08
N GLY A 396 3.11 9.55 5.17
CA GLY A 396 3.08 8.55 6.24
C GLY A 396 3.60 7.17 5.80
N LEU A 397 4.43 7.09 4.75
CA LEU A 397 5.01 5.85 4.23
C LEU A 397 6.42 5.66 4.79
N PRO A 398 6.63 4.79 5.80
CA PRO A 398 7.94 4.62 6.43
C PRO A 398 9.05 4.31 5.43
N ALA A 399 10.19 4.94 5.63
CA ALA A 399 11.37 4.77 4.78
C ALA A 399 11.97 3.37 4.92
N VAL A 400 12.59 2.87 3.87
CA VAL A 400 13.40 1.63 3.92
C VAL A 400 14.87 1.91 4.16
N ASP A 401 15.32 3.15 3.98
CA ASP A 401 16.67 3.61 4.27
C ASP A 401 16.87 3.77 5.78
N ALA A 402 17.70 2.89 6.36
CA ALA A 402 17.95 2.85 7.80
C ALA A 402 18.58 4.15 8.32
N SER A 403 19.39 4.85 7.51
CA SER A 403 20.05 6.09 7.91
C SER A 403 19.09 7.26 8.16
N LEU A 404 17.86 7.19 7.62
CA LEU A 404 16.83 8.19 7.88
C LEU A 404 16.32 8.14 9.33
N TYR A 405 16.33 6.96 9.94
CA TYR A 405 15.90 6.81 11.34
C TYR A 405 16.87 7.43 12.35
N ASP A 406 18.08 7.77 11.92
CA ASP A 406 19.08 8.49 12.70
C ASP A 406 19.21 9.99 12.29
N ASP A 407 18.41 10.44 11.31
CA ASP A 407 18.36 11.83 10.84
C ASP A 407 17.51 12.70 11.79
N PRO A 408 18.09 13.74 12.46
CA PRO A 408 17.33 14.54 13.43
C PRO A 408 16.13 15.28 12.85
N GLU A 409 16.20 15.72 11.59
CA GLU A 409 15.07 16.39 10.92
C GLU A 409 13.95 15.40 10.64
N PHE A 410 14.30 14.16 10.20
CA PHE A 410 13.34 13.10 10.02
C PHE A 410 12.65 12.74 11.33
N GLN A 411 13.41 12.55 12.40
CA GLN A 411 12.88 12.25 13.74
C GLN A 411 11.90 13.31 14.23
N ALA A 412 12.23 14.59 14.02
CA ALA A 412 11.38 15.71 14.44
C ALA A 412 10.05 15.77 13.67
N LYS A 413 10.07 15.44 12.36
CA LYS A 413 8.88 15.52 11.48
C LYS A 413 8.13 14.18 11.35
N TYR A 414 8.70 13.07 11.86
CA TYR A 414 8.12 11.74 11.81
C TYR A 414 8.20 11.02 13.17
N PRO A 415 7.51 11.51 14.22
CA PRO A 415 7.71 11.06 15.61
C PRO A 415 7.43 9.58 15.88
N ALA A 416 6.63 8.89 15.03
CA ALA A 416 6.42 7.46 15.13
C ALA A 416 7.65 6.61 14.74
N TYR A 417 8.74 7.24 14.27
CA TYR A 417 9.94 6.59 13.73
C TYR A 417 10.53 5.52 14.67
N ALA A 418 10.58 5.80 15.98
CA ALA A 418 11.18 4.90 16.95
C ALA A 418 10.36 3.59 17.08
N ILE A 419 9.04 3.70 17.28
CA ILE A 419 8.15 2.54 17.37
C ILE A 419 8.17 1.74 16.06
N ILE A 420 8.14 2.43 14.92
CA ILE A 420 8.18 1.79 13.60
C ILE A 420 9.48 1.03 13.42
N ARG A 421 10.64 1.62 13.74
CA ARG A 421 11.95 0.97 13.67
C ARG A 421 11.99 -0.29 14.56
N ASP A 422 11.52 -0.17 15.79
CA ASP A 422 11.55 -1.27 16.76
C ASP A 422 10.63 -2.42 16.33
N GLN A 423 9.42 -2.12 15.84
CA GLN A 423 8.51 -3.13 15.30
C GLN A 423 9.07 -3.79 14.02
N LEU A 424 9.70 -3.03 13.12
CA LEU A 424 10.32 -3.58 11.91
C LEU A 424 11.51 -4.49 12.22
N ALA A 425 12.24 -4.25 13.30
CA ALA A 425 13.34 -5.13 13.75
C ALA A 425 12.84 -6.53 14.17
N ASN A 426 11.57 -6.65 14.58
CA ASN A 426 10.93 -7.90 15.02
C ASN A 426 9.71 -8.28 14.15
N ALA A 427 9.63 -7.77 12.93
CA ALA A 427 8.46 -7.90 12.08
C ALA A 427 8.20 -9.34 11.64
N ALA A 428 6.93 -9.71 11.53
CA ALA A 428 6.49 -10.94 10.91
C ALA A 428 6.48 -10.78 9.37
N VAL A 429 6.98 -11.78 8.68
CA VAL A 429 6.89 -11.85 7.22
C VAL A 429 5.71 -12.74 6.85
N ARG A 430 4.91 -12.31 5.89
CA ARG A 430 3.93 -13.20 5.25
C ARG A 430 4.68 -14.23 4.41
N PRO A 431 4.11 -15.44 4.17
CA PRO A 431 4.82 -16.50 3.45
C PRO A 431 5.39 -16.06 2.10
N ALA A 432 6.71 -16.15 1.92
CA ALA A 432 7.36 -15.95 0.63
C ALA A 432 7.13 -17.18 -0.25
N SER A 433 6.04 -17.19 -1.00
CA SER A 433 5.62 -18.34 -1.81
C SER A 433 5.01 -17.86 -3.13
N PRO A 434 5.29 -18.55 -4.27
CA PRO A 434 4.59 -18.25 -5.52
C PRO A 434 3.07 -18.55 -5.45
N TYR A 435 2.63 -19.29 -4.44
CA TYR A 435 1.22 -19.62 -4.18
C TYR A 435 0.54 -18.61 -3.24
N TYR A 436 1.24 -17.54 -2.83
CA TYR A 436 0.75 -16.64 -1.78
C TYR A 436 -0.65 -16.08 -2.08
N GLN A 437 -0.93 -15.67 -3.31
CA GLN A 437 -2.27 -15.16 -3.65
C GLN A 437 -3.39 -16.20 -3.44
N ALA A 438 -3.13 -17.45 -3.76
CA ALA A 438 -4.09 -18.53 -3.51
C ALA A 438 -4.29 -18.76 -2.01
N ILE A 439 -3.21 -18.68 -1.22
CA ILE A 439 -3.25 -18.76 0.24
C ILE A 439 -4.06 -17.61 0.81
N SER A 440 -3.74 -16.36 0.47
CA SER A 440 -4.42 -15.16 0.94
C SER A 440 -5.93 -15.19 0.64
N THR A 441 -6.30 -15.51 -0.59
CA THR A 441 -7.71 -15.61 -0.99
C THR A 441 -8.47 -16.64 -0.16
N ARG A 442 -7.86 -17.79 0.14
CA ARG A 442 -8.50 -18.84 0.93
C ARG A 442 -8.54 -18.52 2.42
N VAL A 443 -7.45 -17.97 2.96
CA VAL A 443 -7.40 -17.54 4.35
C VAL A 443 -8.48 -16.48 4.61
N SER A 444 -8.55 -15.43 3.78
CA SER A 444 -9.55 -14.38 3.93
C SER A 444 -10.98 -14.91 3.78
N ALA A 445 -11.21 -15.88 2.88
CA ALA A 445 -12.54 -16.50 2.70
C ALA A 445 -12.96 -17.37 3.90
N VAL A 446 -12.03 -18.07 4.53
CA VAL A 446 -12.32 -18.87 5.74
C VAL A 446 -12.57 -17.98 6.96
N LEU A 447 -11.85 -16.86 7.07
CA LEU A 447 -12.00 -15.92 8.19
C LEU A 447 -13.27 -15.07 8.10
N ALA A 448 -13.81 -14.84 6.90
CA ALA A 448 -14.97 -13.97 6.72
C ALA A 448 -16.30 -14.75 6.78
N PRO A 449 -17.34 -14.22 7.48
CA PRO A 449 -17.29 -12.99 8.28
C PRO A 449 -16.64 -13.25 9.65
N ILE A 450 -15.82 -12.33 10.13
CA ILE A 450 -15.06 -12.50 11.37
C ILE A 450 -15.94 -12.68 12.63
N THR A 451 -17.19 -12.25 12.57
CA THR A 451 -18.20 -12.47 13.61
C THR A 451 -18.63 -13.93 13.75
N ALA A 452 -18.46 -14.75 12.70
CA ALA A 452 -18.86 -16.16 12.70
C ALA A 452 -17.70 -17.13 13.03
N ILE A 453 -16.50 -16.64 13.33
CA ILE A 453 -15.35 -17.48 13.65
C ILE A 453 -15.65 -18.38 14.85
N ASP A 454 -15.43 -19.68 14.67
CA ASP A 454 -15.27 -20.69 15.72
C ASP A 454 -13.77 -21.03 15.79
N PRO A 455 -13.02 -20.59 16.81
CA PRO A 455 -11.56 -20.66 16.80
C PRO A 455 -11.00 -22.06 16.51
N GLU A 456 -11.55 -23.11 17.14
CA GLU A 456 -11.05 -24.48 16.96
C GLU A 456 -11.36 -25.02 15.55
N ARG A 457 -12.62 -24.92 15.14
CA ARG A 457 -13.06 -25.38 13.84
C ARG A 457 -12.44 -24.58 12.69
N THR A 458 -12.30 -23.27 12.88
CA THR A 458 -11.71 -22.37 11.85
C THR A 458 -10.23 -22.68 11.67
N ALA A 459 -9.49 -23.06 12.74
CA ALA A 459 -8.09 -23.48 12.63
C ALA A 459 -7.92 -24.71 11.73
N ASP A 460 -8.79 -25.71 11.86
CA ASP A 460 -8.77 -26.91 11.01
C ASP A 460 -9.13 -26.58 9.54
N LEU A 461 -10.12 -25.71 9.34
CA LEU A 461 -10.51 -25.25 8.01
C LEU A 461 -9.39 -24.45 7.32
N LEU A 462 -8.70 -23.57 8.05
CA LEU A 462 -7.55 -22.83 7.53
C LEU A 462 -6.46 -23.76 7.08
N THR A 463 -6.10 -24.77 7.88
CA THR A 463 -5.08 -25.75 7.54
C THR A 463 -5.42 -26.49 6.24
N ASP A 464 -6.65 -27.01 6.10
CA ASP A 464 -7.12 -27.70 4.91
C ASP A 464 -7.10 -26.79 3.67
N GLN A 465 -7.56 -25.54 3.81
CA GLN A 465 -7.65 -24.61 2.69
C GLN A 465 -6.28 -24.09 2.26
N VAL A 466 -5.36 -23.84 3.20
CA VAL A 466 -3.98 -23.45 2.88
C VAL A 466 -3.25 -24.60 2.21
N GLN A 467 -3.43 -25.84 2.68
CA GLN A 467 -2.85 -27.03 2.02
C GLN A 467 -3.33 -27.17 0.58
N LYS A 468 -4.63 -26.95 0.31
CA LYS A 468 -5.17 -26.95 -1.05
C LYS A 468 -4.56 -25.87 -1.94
N ALA A 469 -4.26 -24.69 -1.37
CA ALA A 469 -3.62 -23.61 -2.12
C ALA A 469 -2.19 -24.00 -2.53
N VAL A 470 -1.42 -24.54 -1.59
CA VAL A 470 -0.02 -24.99 -1.83
C VAL A 470 0.03 -26.13 -2.84
N ASP A 471 -0.92 -27.06 -2.78
CA ASP A 471 -1.02 -28.19 -3.72
C ASP A 471 -1.52 -27.78 -5.13
N GLY A 472 -1.84 -26.48 -5.33
CA GLY A 472 -2.42 -26.02 -6.60
C GLY A 472 -3.81 -26.58 -6.88
N ARG A 473 -4.53 -27.06 -5.84
CA ARG A 473 -5.86 -27.65 -5.95
C ARG A 473 -6.95 -26.59 -5.75
N GLY A 474 -7.85 -26.49 -6.71
CA GLY A 474 -8.99 -25.57 -6.70
C GLY A 474 -8.77 -24.32 -7.55
N LEU A 475 -9.89 -23.68 -7.89
CA LEU A 475 -9.87 -22.45 -8.68
C LEU A 475 -9.24 -21.30 -7.87
N ILE A 476 -8.28 -20.63 -8.50
CA ILE A 476 -7.81 -19.30 -8.08
C ILE A 476 -8.58 -18.31 -8.95
N PRO A 477 -9.28 -17.34 -8.38
CA PRO A 477 -10.01 -16.35 -9.14
C PRO A 477 -9.11 -15.48 -10.01
#